data_c0025933cabfed7dd49f4b310b6d718d
#
_entry.id   c0025933cabfed7dd49f4b310b6d718d
#
_cell.length_a   1.000
_cell.length_b   1.000
_cell.length_c   1.000
_cell.angle_alpha   90.00
_cell.angle_beta   90.00
_cell.angle_gamma   90.00
#
_symmetry.space_group_name_H-M   'P 1'
#
loop_
_entity.id
_entity.type
_entity.pdbx_description
1 polymer ?
#
loop_
_entity_poly.entity_id
_entity_poly.type
_entity_poly.pdbx_seq_one_letter_code
_entity_poly.pdbx_strand_id
1 'polypeptide(L)'
;MKEYDVIVDLEAEDDLFDIYTYVALNDSFERADKLYLSLKQTCFKLKTFPLRGNIPPELFEIGVTEFRELHYKPYRIIYSLESTSVYVHCILDGRRDVQTILQERLLR
;
A
#
# COMPACT_ATOMS: atom_id res chain seq x y z
N MET A 1 8.64 -13.96 -18.79
CA MET A 1 7.89 -13.73 -17.53
C MET A 1 6.82 -12.68 -17.77
N LYS A 2 5.63 -12.95 -17.29
CA LYS A 2 4.51 -12.03 -17.45
C LYS A 2 4.68 -10.82 -16.52
N GLU A 3 4.48 -9.61 -17.08
CA GLU A 3 4.48 -8.39 -16.29
C GLU A 3 3.06 -7.85 -16.17
N TYR A 4 2.78 -7.22 -15.05
CA TYR A 4 1.49 -6.62 -14.74
C TYR A 4 1.65 -5.11 -14.67
N ASP A 5 0.59 -4.40 -15.00
CA ASP A 5 0.55 -2.96 -14.80
C ASP A 5 0.32 -2.69 -13.31
N VAL A 6 1.11 -1.80 -12.74
CA VAL A 6 0.93 -1.39 -11.34
C VAL A 6 0.38 0.02 -11.35
N ILE A 7 -0.82 0.17 -10.83
CA ILE A 7 -1.55 1.44 -10.79
C ILE A 7 -1.72 1.83 -9.32
N VAL A 8 -1.16 2.97 -8.95
CA VAL A 8 -1.35 3.54 -7.62
C VAL A 8 -2.56 4.47 -7.72
N ASP A 9 -3.68 4.11 -7.09
CA ASP A 9 -4.87 4.92 -7.24
C ASP A 9 -4.76 6.24 -6.46
N LEU A 10 -5.71 7.16 -6.68
CA LEU A 10 -5.60 8.51 -6.16
C LEU A 10 -5.54 8.55 -4.64
N GLU A 11 -6.31 7.71 -3.96
CA GLU A 11 -6.28 7.68 -2.50
C GLU A 11 -4.92 7.21 -1.97
N ALA A 12 -4.30 6.25 -2.65
CA ALA A 12 -2.96 5.79 -2.27
C ALA A 12 -1.89 6.85 -2.57
N GLU A 13 -2.04 7.61 -3.66
CA GLU A 13 -1.16 8.76 -3.92
C GLU A 13 -1.29 9.81 -2.81
N ASP A 14 -2.50 10.07 -2.34
CA ASP A 14 -2.73 10.98 -1.22
C ASP A 14 -2.07 10.45 0.06
N ASP A 15 -2.14 9.14 0.30
CA ASP A 15 -1.45 8.52 1.43
C ASP A 15 0.06 8.78 1.36
N LEU A 16 0.65 8.60 0.18
CA LEU A 16 2.09 8.85 -0.02
C LEU A 16 2.43 10.30 0.24
N PHE A 17 1.61 11.23 -0.23
CA PHE A 17 1.83 12.65 -0.02
C PHE A 17 1.76 13.00 1.47
N ASP A 18 0.79 12.45 2.19
CA ASP A 18 0.64 12.68 3.63
C ASP A 18 1.85 12.15 4.40
N ILE A 19 2.31 10.94 4.06
CA ILE A 19 3.49 10.34 4.67
C ILE A 19 4.72 11.21 4.39
N TYR A 20 4.89 11.63 3.14
CA TYR A 20 6.01 12.49 2.74
C TYR A 20 6.01 13.78 3.54
N THR A 21 4.87 14.45 3.59
CA THR A 21 4.73 15.73 4.28
C THR A 21 5.04 15.60 5.76
N TYR A 22 4.52 14.55 6.39
CA TYR A 22 4.77 14.32 7.81
C TYR A 22 6.27 14.15 8.10
N VAL A 23 6.95 13.31 7.30
CA VAL A 23 8.38 13.05 7.51
C VAL A 23 9.20 14.29 7.20
N ALA A 24 8.86 15.02 6.14
CA ALA A 24 9.57 16.24 5.76
C ALA A 24 9.50 17.30 6.86
N LEU A 25 8.32 17.44 7.48
CA LEU A 25 8.11 18.47 8.52
C LEU A 25 8.63 18.06 9.89
N ASN A 26 8.64 16.76 10.19
CA ASN A 26 9.00 16.26 11.52
C ASN A 26 10.40 15.64 11.59
N ASP A 27 11.04 15.44 10.45
CA ASP A 27 12.39 14.87 10.39
C ASP A 27 13.22 15.66 9.38
N SER A 28 13.27 15.25 8.10
CA SER A 28 14.00 15.96 7.08
C SER A 28 13.45 15.69 5.69
N PHE A 29 13.69 16.62 4.76
CA PHE A 29 13.33 16.41 3.36
C PHE A 29 14.10 15.23 2.76
N GLU A 30 15.36 15.06 3.15
CA GLU A 30 16.17 13.96 2.66
C GLU A 30 15.56 12.59 3.02
N ARG A 31 15.13 12.42 4.26
CA ARG A 31 14.49 11.19 4.71
C ARG A 31 13.12 10.99 4.05
N ALA A 32 12.39 12.08 3.87
CA ALA A 32 11.10 12.02 3.18
C ALA A 32 11.27 11.54 1.74
N ASP A 33 12.28 12.07 1.03
CA ASP A 33 12.59 11.65 -0.35
C ASP A 33 12.93 10.17 -0.41
N LYS A 34 13.79 9.69 0.48
CA LYS A 34 14.19 8.28 0.52
C LYS A 34 13.01 7.37 0.79
N LEU A 35 12.18 7.74 1.75
CA LEU A 35 11.02 6.94 2.10
C LEU A 35 10.01 6.88 0.94
N TYR A 36 9.76 8.02 0.30
CA TYR A 36 8.87 8.08 -0.85
C TYR A 36 9.35 7.14 -1.96
N LEU A 37 10.63 7.20 -2.31
CA LEU A 37 11.20 6.34 -3.33
C LEU A 37 11.12 4.87 -2.94
N SER A 38 11.40 4.54 -1.69
CA SER A 38 11.35 3.16 -1.20
C SER A 38 9.93 2.60 -1.25
N LEU A 39 8.94 3.39 -0.87
CA LEU A 39 7.54 2.97 -0.93
C LEU A 39 7.10 2.76 -2.37
N LYS A 40 7.46 3.66 -3.28
CA LYS A 40 7.14 3.51 -4.71
C LYS A 40 7.81 2.26 -5.29
N GLN A 41 9.08 2.05 -4.99
CA GLN A 41 9.80 0.87 -5.46
C GLN A 41 9.17 -0.42 -4.95
N THR A 42 8.72 -0.42 -3.70
CA THR A 42 8.04 -1.58 -3.13
C THR A 42 6.74 -1.87 -3.86
N CYS A 43 5.97 -0.84 -4.20
CA CYS A 43 4.77 -1.00 -5.02
C CYS A 43 5.10 -1.63 -6.37
N PHE A 44 6.15 -1.14 -7.04
CA PHE A 44 6.48 -1.61 -8.38
C PHE A 44 7.08 -3.02 -8.42
N LYS A 45 7.46 -3.59 -7.29
CA LYS A 45 7.81 -5.01 -7.22
C LYS A 45 6.64 -5.90 -7.62
N LEU A 46 5.43 -5.42 -7.50
CA LEU A 46 4.22 -6.16 -7.88
C LEU A 46 4.06 -6.32 -9.39
N LYS A 47 4.90 -5.67 -10.16
CA LYS A 47 4.96 -5.84 -11.62
C LYS A 47 5.25 -7.29 -11.99
N THR A 48 6.06 -7.96 -11.17
CA THR A 48 6.32 -9.39 -11.27
C THR A 48 5.88 -10.03 -9.94
N PHE A 49 5.35 -11.24 -9.96
CA PHE A 49 4.87 -11.94 -8.78
C PHE A 49 3.86 -11.12 -7.95
N PRO A 50 2.72 -10.73 -8.56
CA PRO A 50 1.75 -9.87 -7.85
C PRO A 50 1.07 -10.56 -6.66
N LEU A 51 1.16 -11.88 -6.54
CA LEU A 51 0.59 -12.61 -5.41
C LEU A 51 1.60 -12.84 -4.27
N ARG A 52 2.71 -12.10 -4.28
CA ARG A 52 3.76 -12.27 -3.26
C ARG A 52 3.35 -11.80 -1.86
N GLY A 53 2.35 -10.94 -1.78
CA GLY A 53 1.87 -10.43 -0.48
C GLY A 53 0.93 -11.41 0.21
N ASN A 54 0.67 -11.15 1.49
CA ASN A 54 -0.30 -11.91 2.28
C ASN A 54 -1.65 -11.19 2.30
N ILE A 55 -2.71 -11.93 2.62
CA ILE A 55 -4.02 -11.33 2.85
C ILE A 55 -3.96 -10.61 4.21
N PRO A 56 -4.38 -9.33 4.29
CA PRO A 56 -4.40 -8.63 5.58
C PRO A 56 -5.26 -9.39 6.59
N PRO A 57 -4.73 -9.67 7.80
CA PRO A 57 -5.49 -10.44 8.80
C PRO A 57 -6.83 -9.79 9.15
N GLU A 58 -6.88 -8.45 9.17
CA GLU A 58 -8.09 -7.71 9.48
C GLU A 58 -9.22 -7.97 8.47
N LEU A 59 -8.86 -8.24 7.21
CA LEU A 59 -9.83 -8.56 6.17
C LEU A 59 -10.13 -10.04 6.11
N PHE A 60 -9.11 -10.87 6.34
CA PHE A 60 -9.30 -12.32 6.36
C PHE A 60 -10.34 -12.74 7.41
N GLU A 61 -10.28 -12.11 8.59
CA GLU A 61 -11.18 -12.41 9.71
C GLU A 61 -12.64 -12.17 9.37
N ILE A 62 -12.94 -11.26 8.45
CA ILE A 62 -14.31 -10.96 8.03
C ILE A 62 -14.64 -11.54 6.65
N GLY A 63 -13.82 -12.48 6.18
CA GLY A 63 -14.08 -13.20 4.94
C GLY A 63 -13.76 -12.45 3.66
N VAL A 64 -13.02 -11.36 3.74
CA VAL A 64 -12.63 -10.56 2.57
C VAL A 64 -11.22 -10.99 2.15
N THR A 65 -11.11 -11.64 1.00
CA THR A 65 -9.86 -12.28 0.56
C THR A 65 -9.31 -11.74 -0.76
N GLU A 66 -9.95 -10.71 -1.34
CA GLU A 66 -9.53 -10.18 -2.64
C GLU A 66 -8.38 -9.18 -2.56
N PHE A 67 -7.96 -8.79 -1.36
CA PHE A 67 -6.86 -7.85 -1.15
C PHE A 67 -5.66 -8.55 -0.56
N ARG A 68 -4.47 -8.05 -0.89
CA ARG A 68 -3.21 -8.51 -0.34
C ARG A 68 -2.41 -7.31 0.16
N GLU A 69 -1.35 -7.57 0.90
CA GLU A 69 -0.49 -6.49 1.39
C GLU A 69 0.98 -6.83 1.24
N LEU A 70 1.78 -5.81 1.00
CA LEU A 70 3.22 -5.83 1.17
C LEU A 70 3.58 -5.01 2.39
N HIS A 71 4.73 -5.28 2.97
CA HIS A 71 5.21 -4.55 4.13
C HIS A 71 6.48 -3.79 3.80
N TYR A 72 6.52 -2.54 4.18
CA TYR A 72 7.74 -1.73 4.27
C TYR A 72 7.66 -1.04 5.62
N LYS A 73 8.19 -1.69 6.65
CA LYS A 73 7.97 -1.31 8.05
C LYS A 73 8.28 0.15 8.32
N PRO A 74 7.42 0.89 8.99
CA PRO A 74 6.17 0.42 9.62
C PRO A 74 4.95 0.45 8.71
N TYR A 75 5.14 0.65 7.39
CA TYR A 75 4.04 0.86 6.46
C TYR A 75 3.54 -0.45 5.87
N ARG A 76 2.25 -0.47 5.55
CA ARG A 76 1.56 -1.57 4.90
C ARG A 76 0.97 -1.05 3.60
N ILE A 77 1.19 -1.78 2.52
CA ILE A 77 0.73 -1.42 1.17
C ILE A 77 -0.35 -2.41 0.77
N ILE A 78 -1.59 -1.93 0.66
CA ILE A 78 -2.75 -2.78 0.41
C ILE A 78 -3.11 -2.69 -1.08
N TYR A 79 -3.23 -3.82 -1.74
CA TYR A 79 -3.48 -3.87 -3.18
C TYR A 79 -4.42 -5.02 -3.55
N SER A 80 -4.94 -4.95 -4.77
CA SER A 80 -5.70 -6.06 -5.38
C SER A 80 -5.17 -6.33 -6.79
N LEU A 81 -5.40 -7.55 -7.27
CA LEU A 81 -5.05 -7.93 -8.62
C LEU A 81 -6.35 -8.14 -9.40
N GLU A 82 -6.48 -7.42 -10.52
CA GLU A 82 -7.64 -7.55 -11.39
C GLU A 82 -7.13 -7.75 -12.82
N SER A 83 -7.35 -8.94 -13.38
CA SER A 83 -6.88 -9.30 -14.71
C SER A 83 -5.34 -9.16 -14.80
N THR A 84 -4.84 -8.19 -15.56
CA THR A 84 -3.41 -7.96 -15.77
C THR A 84 -2.92 -6.72 -15.03
N SER A 85 -3.73 -6.15 -14.14
CA SER A 85 -3.40 -4.93 -13.43
C SER A 85 -3.42 -5.13 -11.92
N VAL A 86 -2.45 -4.51 -11.26
CA VAL A 86 -2.38 -4.43 -9.81
C VAL A 86 -2.78 -3.02 -9.41
N TYR A 87 -3.75 -2.92 -8.52
CA TYR A 87 -4.22 -1.63 -8.01
C TYR A 87 -3.78 -1.47 -6.56
N VAL A 88 -2.94 -0.47 -6.29
CA VAL A 88 -2.54 -0.12 -4.93
C VAL A 88 -3.58 0.83 -4.38
N HIS A 89 -4.28 0.42 -3.34
CA HIS A 89 -5.43 1.16 -2.78
C HIS A 89 -5.07 2.01 -1.58
N CYS A 90 -4.18 1.51 -0.72
CA CYS A 90 -3.84 2.18 0.54
C CYS A 90 -2.37 2.01 0.83
N ILE A 91 -1.77 3.05 1.39
CA ILE A 91 -0.42 2.96 1.99
C ILE A 91 -0.56 3.54 3.39
N LEU A 92 -0.49 2.66 4.39
CA LEU A 92 -0.86 2.98 5.76
C LEU A 92 0.29 2.71 6.72
N ASP A 93 0.40 3.56 7.73
CA ASP A 93 1.23 3.24 8.89
C ASP A 93 0.54 2.10 9.66
N GLY A 94 1.22 0.97 9.75
CA GLY A 94 0.65 -0.24 10.37
C GLY A 94 0.40 -0.13 11.87
N ARG A 95 0.84 0.96 12.49
CA ARG A 95 0.61 1.21 13.93
C ARG A 95 -0.73 1.90 14.19
N ARG A 96 -1.43 2.36 13.13
CA ARG A 96 -2.74 2.97 13.24
C ARG A 96 -3.83 1.90 13.37
N ASP A 97 -5.07 2.33 13.58
CA ASP A 97 -6.23 1.44 13.58
C ASP A 97 -6.53 1.00 12.13
N VAL A 98 -5.78 0.01 11.68
CA VAL A 98 -5.85 -0.46 10.30
C VAL A 98 -7.21 -1.07 9.99
N GLN A 99 -7.80 -1.78 10.94
CA GLN A 99 -9.11 -2.41 10.69
C GLN A 99 -10.17 -1.38 10.31
N THR A 100 -10.29 -0.31 11.08
CA THR A 100 -11.25 0.76 10.78
C THR A 100 -10.94 1.42 9.44
N ILE A 101 -9.67 1.74 9.19
CA ILE A 101 -9.28 2.40 7.94
C ILE A 101 -9.61 1.52 6.73
N LEU A 102 -9.31 0.22 6.79
CA LEU A 102 -9.60 -0.68 5.68
C LEU A 102 -11.10 -0.83 5.44
N GLN A 103 -11.89 -0.91 6.50
CA GLN A 103 -13.35 -0.96 6.35
C GLN A 103 -13.88 0.31 5.68
N GLU A 104 -13.42 1.46 6.10
CA GLU A 104 -13.85 2.74 5.51
C GLU A 104 -13.40 2.89 4.06
N ARG A 105 -12.20 2.44 3.73
CA ARG A 105 -11.58 2.67 2.43
C ARG A 105 -11.97 1.62 1.39
N LEU A 106 -12.10 0.36 1.79
CA LEU A 106 -12.25 -0.75 0.85
C LEU A 106 -13.66 -1.34 0.82
N LEU A 107 -14.42 -1.22 1.90
CA LEU A 107 -15.70 -1.94 2.06
C LEU A 107 -16.92 -1.01 2.07
N ARG A 108 -16.75 0.21 1.63
CA ARG A 108 -17.88 1.17 1.53
C ARG A 108 -18.68 0.97 0.24
#